data_58a12763dbd5e9c838a0ed63b9a20f34
#
_entry.id   58a12763dbd5e9c838a0ed63b9a20f34
#
_cell.length_a   1.000
_cell.length_b   1.000
_cell.length_c   1.000
_cell.angle_alpha   90.00
_cell.angle_beta   90.00
_cell.angle_gamma   90.00
#
_symmetry.space_group_name_H-M   'P 1'
#
loop_
_entity.id
_entity.type
_entity.pdbx_description
1 polymer ?
#
loop_
_entity_poly.entity_id
_entity_poly.type
_entity_poly.pdbx_seq_one_letter_code
_entity_poly.pdbx_strand_id
1 'polypeptide(L)'
;LLPNVIHVSARCVASHALNIFGDHSDVYACRQTGYAMLAETNPQEVMDLGAVAHLSTIEGRVPFINFFDGFRTSHEIQKIEAWDYEDLREMVNMDAVNAFRARALNPEHPVLRGSAENGDIFFQHREACNRYYDALPEIVEKYMGKVNEKLGTNYDLFNYYGAPDADRVLIAMGSICDVAEEVIDYMNASGEKVGLIKVRLYRPFVAKKLVEAIPASVKKIAVLDRTKEPGALGEPLYLDVVTALASCGVSGIKVIGGRYGLGSKDTPPSSVFAAFENLAADEPKDHFTLGIVDDVTGLSLPEKDCPDTAPAGTIACKFWGLGGDGT
;
A
#
# COMPACT_ATOMS: atom_id res chain seq x y z
N LEU A 1 -10.16 3.52 -21.77
CA LEU A 1 -9.12 2.96 -20.92
C LEU A 1 -8.51 1.70 -21.56
N LEU A 2 -7.22 1.49 -21.38
CA LEU A 2 -6.48 0.36 -21.98
C LEU A 2 -5.74 -0.43 -20.89
N PRO A 3 -5.70 -1.75 -20.97
CA PRO A 3 -4.92 -2.61 -20.08
C PRO A 3 -3.43 -2.25 -20.15
N ASN A 4 -2.84 -2.03 -18.98
CA ASN A 4 -1.41 -1.82 -18.81
C ASN A 4 -1.03 -2.06 -17.35
N VAL A 5 0.16 -2.58 -17.09
CA VAL A 5 0.72 -2.69 -15.74
C VAL A 5 2.13 -2.13 -15.75
N ILE A 6 2.42 -1.26 -14.80
CA ILE A 6 3.76 -0.75 -14.53
C ILE A 6 4.16 -1.26 -13.15
N HIS A 7 5.20 -2.10 -13.09
CA HIS A 7 5.79 -2.53 -11.82
C HIS A 7 6.80 -1.49 -11.37
N VAL A 8 6.62 -0.97 -10.14
CA VAL A 8 7.39 0.16 -9.63
C VAL A 8 8.09 -0.23 -8.33
N SER A 9 9.40 -0.19 -8.34
CA SER A 9 10.21 -0.15 -7.14
C SER A 9 10.26 1.30 -6.66
N ALA A 10 9.42 1.66 -5.71
CA ALA A 10 9.16 3.06 -5.33
C ALA A 10 10.40 3.80 -4.85
N ARG A 11 10.58 5.05 -5.30
CA ARG A 11 11.75 5.89 -5.04
C ARG A 11 11.37 7.30 -4.58
N CYS A 12 12.33 7.96 -3.95
CA CYS A 12 12.19 9.35 -3.59
C CYS A 12 12.11 10.27 -4.82
N VAL A 13 11.18 11.19 -4.82
CA VAL A 13 11.19 12.33 -5.75
C VAL A 13 12.16 13.39 -5.22
N ALA A 14 13.08 13.83 -6.07
CA ALA A 14 14.01 14.89 -5.71
C ALA A 14 13.24 16.19 -5.36
N SER A 15 13.56 16.80 -4.23
CA SER A 15 12.97 18.05 -3.77
C SER A 15 14.06 19.04 -3.32
N HIS A 16 14.44 19.05 -2.04
CA HIS A 16 15.55 19.86 -1.52
C HIS A 16 16.93 19.28 -1.89
N ALA A 17 16.99 17.98 -2.17
CA ALA A 17 18.19 17.27 -2.62
C ALA A 17 17.79 16.04 -3.43
N LEU A 18 18.75 15.51 -4.21
CA LEU A 18 18.63 14.19 -4.80
C LEU A 18 18.83 13.13 -3.72
N ASN A 19 17.91 12.16 -3.67
CA ASN A 19 18.07 10.95 -2.89
C ASN A 19 17.73 9.75 -3.78
N ILE A 20 18.65 8.80 -3.92
CA ILE A 20 18.46 7.61 -4.77
C ILE A 20 17.68 6.50 -4.08
N PHE A 21 17.51 6.58 -2.76
CA PHE A 21 16.84 5.57 -1.97
C PHE A 21 15.31 5.66 -2.05
N GLY A 22 14.61 4.74 -1.39
CA GLY A 22 13.18 4.57 -1.55
C GLY A 22 12.34 5.34 -0.54
N ASP A 23 11.21 5.81 -1.01
CA ASP A 23 9.99 6.13 -0.29
C ASP A 23 8.82 6.10 -1.28
N HIS A 24 7.61 6.50 -0.86
CA HIS A 24 6.43 6.44 -1.70
C HIS A 24 6.11 7.75 -2.43
N SER A 25 7.00 8.73 -2.45
CA SER A 25 6.69 10.05 -3.02
C SER A 25 6.43 10.01 -4.53
N ASP A 26 7.11 9.13 -5.29
CA ASP A 26 6.89 8.95 -6.73
C ASP A 26 5.51 8.34 -7.04
N VAL A 27 5.15 7.26 -6.35
CA VAL A 27 3.85 6.61 -6.56
C VAL A 27 2.70 7.49 -6.07
N TYR A 28 2.88 8.20 -4.97
CA TYR A 28 1.88 9.17 -4.52
C TYR A 28 1.71 10.34 -5.51
N ALA A 29 2.78 10.79 -6.17
CA ALA A 29 2.69 11.79 -7.23
C ALA A 29 1.84 11.30 -8.41
N CYS A 30 1.79 9.99 -8.65
CA CYS A 30 1.00 9.37 -9.70
C CYS A 30 -0.46 9.08 -9.33
N ARG A 31 -0.89 9.27 -8.08
CA ARG A 31 -2.24 8.90 -7.61
C ARG A 31 -3.41 9.60 -8.34
N GLN A 32 -3.13 10.70 -9.03
CA GLN A 32 -4.11 11.48 -9.79
C GLN A 32 -4.17 11.13 -11.27
N THR A 33 -3.34 10.21 -11.75
CA THR A 33 -3.23 9.90 -13.17
C THR A 33 -4.35 9.00 -13.70
N GLY A 34 -5.09 8.35 -12.79
CA GLY A 34 -6.13 7.38 -13.13
C GLY A 34 -5.63 5.95 -13.24
N TYR A 35 -4.40 5.67 -12.87
CA TYR A 35 -3.94 4.31 -12.65
C TYR A 35 -4.54 3.74 -11.36
N ALA A 36 -5.00 2.50 -11.41
CA ALA A 36 -5.21 1.73 -10.19
C ALA A 36 -3.86 1.44 -9.53
N MET A 37 -3.85 1.33 -8.21
CA MET A 37 -2.60 1.20 -7.47
C MET A 37 -2.69 0.05 -6.47
N LEU A 38 -1.85 -0.98 -6.66
CA LEU A 38 -1.65 -2.09 -5.74
C LEU A 38 -0.31 -1.93 -5.02
N ALA A 39 -0.33 -2.10 -3.70
CA ALA A 39 0.83 -2.03 -2.82
C ALA A 39 1.17 -3.42 -2.28
N GLU A 40 2.44 -3.79 -2.37
CA GLU A 40 2.96 -5.05 -1.87
C GLU A 40 3.97 -4.84 -0.73
N THR A 41 4.03 -5.82 0.15
CA THR A 41 4.84 -5.79 1.36
C THR A 41 6.22 -6.43 1.13
N ASN A 42 6.25 -7.61 0.53
CA ASN A 42 7.43 -8.45 0.37
C ASN A 42 7.49 -9.12 -1.01
N PRO A 43 8.59 -9.83 -1.37
CA PRO A 43 8.76 -10.45 -2.68
C PRO A 43 7.69 -11.48 -3.06
N GLN A 44 7.13 -12.23 -2.09
CA GLN A 44 6.04 -13.16 -2.40
C GLN A 44 4.78 -12.40 -2.82
N GLU A 45 4.43 -11.35 -2.10
CA GLU A 45 3.29 -10.51 -2.46
C GLU A 45 3.48 -9.83 -3.83
N VAL A 46 4.72 -9.43 -4.17
CA VAL A 46 5.02 -8.88 -5.51
C VAL A 46 4.74 -9.90 -6.61
N MET A 47 5.06 -11.18 -6.40
CA MET A 47 4.76 -12.27 -7.33
C MET A 47 3.25 -12.46 -7.47
N ASP A 48 2.54 -12.56 -6.35
CA ASP A 48 1.12 -12.92 -6.29
C ASP A 48 0.21 -11.78 -6.76
N LEU A 49 0.39 -10.58 -6.21
CA LEU A 49 -0.41 -9.41 -6.56
C LEU A 49 -0.03 -8.84 -7.92
N GLY A 50 1.18 -9.09 -8.40
CA GLY A 50 1.55 -8.85 -9.78
C GLY A 50 0.65 -9.62 -10.76
N ALA A 51 0.35 -10.89 -10.49
CA ALA A 51 -0.62 -11.66 -11.26
C ALA A 51 -2.02 -11.04 -11.17
N VAL A 52 -2.47 -10.64 -9.96
CA VAL A 52 -3.76 -9.94 -9.77
C VAL A 52 -3.83 -8.66 -10.60
N ALA A 53 -2.77 -7.84 -10.62
CA ALA A 53 -2.72 -6.61 -11.40
C ALA A 53 -2.90 -6.87 -12.91
N HIS A 54 -2.19 -7.86 -13.46
CA HIS A 54 -2.29 -8.22 -14.87
C HIS A 54 -3.67 -8.77 -15.25
N LEU A 55 -4.24 -9.65 -14.44
CA LEU A 55 -5.56 -10.21 -14.68
C LEU A 55 -6.66 -9.14 -14.56
N SER A 56 -6.55 -8.28 -13.54
CA SER A 56 -7.52 -7.21 -13.29
C SER A 56 -7.49 -6.13 -14.37
N THR A 57 -6.31 -5.72 -14.86
CA THR A 57 -6.23 -4.71 -15.91
C THR A 57 -6.84 -5.20 -17.23
N ILE A 58 -6.69 -6.49 -17.56
CA ILE A 58 -7.27 -7.08 -18.76
C ILE A 58 -8.80 -7.02 -18.70
N GLU A 59 -9.40 -7.45 -17.60
CA GLU A 59 -10.85 -7.48 -17.44
C GLU A 59 -11.42 -6.08 -17.16
N GLY A 60 -10.83 -5.35 -16.23
CA GLY A 60 -11.31 -4.04 -15.78
C GLY A 60 -10.98 -2.88 -16.71
N ARG A 61 -10.03 -3.06 -17.64
CA ARG A 61 -9.58 -2.05 -18.62
C ARG A 61 -8.92 -0.81 -17.99
N VAL A 62 -8.68 -0.80 -16.69
CA VAL A 62 -7.98 0.27 -15.97
C VAL A 62 -6.50 -0.10 -15.89
N PRO A 63 -5.57 0.80 -16.23
CA PRO A 63 -4.14 0.54 -16.08
C PRO A 63 -3.75 0.49 -14.60
N PHE A 64 -2.70 -0.29 -14.26
CA PHE A 64 -2.21 -0.48 -12.89
C PHE A 64 -0.78 0.02 -12.70
N ILE A 65 -0.55 0.66 -11.58
CA ILE A 65 0.74 0.76 -10.91
C ILE A 65 0.75 -0.29 -9.81
N ASN A 66 1.62 -1.29 -9.96
CA ASN A 66 1.87 -2.34 -9.01
C ASN A 66 3.20 -2.01 -8.34
N PHE A 67 3.21 -1.63 -7.06
CA PHE A 67 4.37 -1.03 -6.45
C PHE A 67 4.75 -1.67 -5.11
N PHE A 68 6.04 -1.67 -4.86
CA PHE A 68 6.67 -2.16 -3.64
C PHE A 68 7.82 -1.23 -3.25
N ASP A 69 8.31 -1.38 -2.03
CA ASP A 69 9.34 -0.51 -1.49
C ASP A 69 10.70 -0.72 -2.18
N GLY A 70 11.19 0.35 -2.81
CA GLY A 70 12.56 0.39 -3.32
C GLY A 70 13.59 0.34 -2.22
N PHE A 71 14.72 -0.34 -2.45
CA PHE A 71 15.81 -0.61 -1.49
C PHE A 71 15.42 -1.38 -0.23
N ARG A 72 14.14 -1.75 -0.08
CA ARG A 72 13.69 -2.70 0.93
C ARG A 72 13.25 -3.97 0.22
N THR A 73 11.99 -4.09 -0.13
CA THR A 73 11.45 -5.25 -0.86
C THR A 73 12.24 -5.56 -2.14
N SER A 74 12.70 -4.54 -2.89
CA SER A 74 13.46 -4.73 -4.13
C SER A 74 14.87 -5.33 -3.93
N HIS A 75 15.42 -5.29 -2.72
CA HIS A 75 16.76 -5.84 -2.38
C HIS A 75 16.66 -7.01 -1.39
N GLU A 76 15.47 -7.38 -1.02
CA GLU A 76 15.22 -8.53 -0.16
C GLU A 76 15.45 -9.83 -0.94
N ILE A 77 16.14 -10.78 -0.32
CA ILE A 77 16.34 -12.13 -0.86
C ILE A 77 15.41 -13.07 -0.10
N GLN A 78 14.34 -13.47 -0.75
CA GLN A 78 13.33 -14.35 -0.19
C GLN A 78 13.13 -15.56 -1.10
N LYS A 79 12.95 -16.75 -0.51
CA LYS A 79 12.45 -17.91 -1.24
C LYS A 79 10.95 -17.73 -1.43
N ILE A 80 10.52 -17.69 -2.69
CA ILE A 80 9.11 -17.51 -3.06
C ILE A 80 8.58 -18.72 -3.82
N GLU A 81 7.26 -18.89 -3.81
CA GLU A 81 6.54 -19.77 -4.72
C GLU A 81 6.26 -19.01 -6.01
N ALA A 82 6.70 -19.57 -7.12
CA ALA A 82 6.48 -18.98 -8.45
C ALA A 82 5.27 -19.61 -9.13
N TRP A 83 4.56 -18.83 -9.91
CA TRP A 83 3.43 -19.31 -10.71
C TRP A 83 3.85 -20.27 -11.80
N ASP A 84 3.09 -21.34 -11.97
CA ASP A 84 3.09 -22.10 -13.20
C ASP A 84 2.27 -21.37 -14.29
N TYR A 85 2.73 -21.43 -15.53
CA TYR A 85 2.02 -20.78 -16.64
C TYR A 85 0.61 -21.35 -16.87
N GLU A 86 0.38 -22.61 -16.51
CA GLU A 86 -0.95 -23.24 -16.61
C GLU A 86 -1.93 -22.59 -15.61
N ASP A 87 -1.49 -22.32 -14.38
CA ASP A 87 -2.32 -21.63 -13.39
C ASP A 87 -2.72 -20.25 -13.85
N LEU A 88 -1.76 -19.47 -14.39
CA LEU A 88 -2.05 -18.16 -14.97
C LEU A 88 -3.03 -18.26 -16.15
N ARG A 89 -2.87 -19.29 -17.01
CA ARG A 89 -3.75 -19.53 -18.15
C ARG A 89 -5.18 -19.82 -17.73
N GLU A 90 -5.39 -20.61 -16.69
CA GLU A 90 -6.71 -20.93 -16.14
C GLU A 90 -7.42 -19.68 -15.56
N MET A 91 -6.66 -18.76 -14.99
CA MET A 91 -7.21 -17.55 -14.38
C MET A 91 -7.59 -16.47 -15.40
N VAL A 92 -6.94 -16.45 -16.59
CA VAL A 92 -7.13 -15.38 -17.58
C VAL A 92 -8.55 -15.40 -18.15
N ASN A 93 -9.21 -14.23 -18.17
CA ASN A 93 -10.45 -14.01 -18.88
C ASN A 93 -10.17 -13.82 -20.39
N MET A 94 -10.25 -14.94 -21.16
CA MET A 94 -9.98 -14.90 -22.61
C MET A 94 -10.99 -14.09 -23.40
N ASP A 95 -12.23 -13.94 -22.94
CA ASP A 95 -13.22 -13.07 -23.58
C ASP A 95 -12.81 -11.61 -23.48
N ALA A 96 -12.27 -11.19 -22.31
CA ALA A 96 -11.71 -9.86 -22.13
C ALA A 96 -10.49 -9.62 -23.03
N VAL A 97 -9.60 -10.62 -23.17
CA VAL A 97 -8.46 -10.57 -24.09
C VAL A 97 -8.93 -10.40 -25.54
N ASN A 98 -9.90 -11.21 -25.97
CA ASN A 98 -10.44 -11.15 -27.33
C ASN A 98 -11.16 -9.81 -27.59
N ALA A 99 -11.93 -9.32 -26.61
CA ALA A 99 -12.55 -8.00 -26.68
C ALA A 99 -11.51 -6.86 -26.76
N PHE A 100 -10.39 -6.99 -26.07
CA PHE A 100 -9.28 -6.03 -26.19
C PHE A 100 -8.68 -6.05 -27.60
N ARG A 101 -8.38 -7.24 -28.14
CA ARG A 101 -7.86 -7.43 -29.51
C ARG A 101 -8.80 -6.88 -30.58
N ALA A 102 -10.11 -7.12 -30.43
CA ALA A 102 -11.13 -6.61 -31.35
C ALA A 102 -11.23 -5.06 -31.38
N ARG A 103 -10.77 -4.39 -30.31
CA ARG A 103 -10.69 -2.92 -30.24
C ARG A 103 -9.37 -2.35 -30.76
N ALA A 104 -8.44 -3.17 -31.25
CA ALA A 104 -7.20 -2.68 -31.84
C ALA A 104 -7.51 -1.78 -33.05
N LEU A 105 -6.61 -0.83 -33.33
CA LEU A 105 -6.70 0.01 -34.51
C LEU A 105 -6.62 -0.88 -35.76
N ASN A 106 -7.62 -0.78 -36.62
CA ASN A 106 -7.74 -1.59 -37.82
C ASN A 106 -8.20 -0.70 -38.98
N PRO A 107 -7.48 -0.66 -40.11
CA PRO A 107 -7.90 0.11 -41.30
C PRO A 107 -9.27 -0.30 -41.84
N GLU A 108 -9.66 -1.57 -41.71
CA GLU A 108 -10.96 -2.07 -42.15
C GLU A 108 -12.13 -1.54 -41.29
N HIS A 109 -11.82 -1.17 -40.02
CA HIS A 109 -12.77 -0.61 -39.08
C HIS A 109 -12.14 0.58 -38.35
N PRO A 110 -11.99 1.73 -39.06
CA PRO A 110 -11.28 2.88 -38.52
C PRO A 110 -12.05 3.52 -37.35
N VAL A 111 -11.34 3.86 -36.28
CA VAL A 111 -11.85 4.59 -35.13
C VAL A 111 -10.89 5.74 -34.78
N LEU A 112 -11.45 6.85 -34.37
CA LEU A 112 -10.67 7.98 -33.85
C LEU A 112 -10.48 7.83 -32.35
N ARG A 113 -9.24 7.95 -31.88
CA ARG A 113 -8.88 7.93 -30.45
C ARG A 113 -7.82 9.00 -30.18
N GLY A 114 -7.86 9.58 -28.97
CA GLY A 114 -6.89 10.57 -28.54
C GLY A 114 -6.98 11.89 -29.31
N SER A 115 -8.15 12.22 -29.83
CA SER A 115 -8.44 13.52 -30.43
C SER A 115 -8.49 14.61 -29.38
N ALA A 116 -8.35 15.86 -29.82
CA ALA A 116 -8.66 17.02 -28.98
C ALA A 116 -10.18 17.13 -28.75
N GLU A 117 -10.56 17.47 -27.55
CA GLU A 117 -11.96 17.69 -27.15
C GLU A 117 -12.09 19.08 -26.54
N ASN A 118 -13.17 19.78 -26.88
CA ASN A 118 -13.50 21.08 -26.31
C ASN A 118 -14.35 20.95 -25.04
N GLY A 119 -14.61 22.07 -24.40
CA GLY A 119 -15.38 22.12 -23.14
C GLY A 119 -16.83 21.63 -23.22
N ASP A 120 -17.35 21.45 -24.42
CA ASP A 120 -18.70 20.94 -24.67
C ASP A 120 -18.84 19.42 -24.42
N ILE A 121 -17.76 18.64 -24.59
CA ILE A 121 -17.81 17.16 -24.44
C ILE A 121 -16.72 16.59 -23.50
N PHE A 122 -15.65 17.30 -23.20
CA PHE A 122 -14.52 16.77 -22.40
C PHE A 122 -14.96 16.31 -21.01
N PHE A 123 -15.77 17.10 -20.31
CA PHE A 123 -16.21 16.77 -18.96
C PHE A 123 -17.09 15.51 -18.96
N GLN A 124 -18.04 15.40 -19.86
CA GLN A 124 -18.88 14.22 -20.00
C GLN A 124 -18.05 12.95 -20.29
N HIS A 125 -17.03 13.04 -21.12
CA HIS A 125 -16.14 11.90 -21.38
C HIS A 125 -15.27 11.55 -20.16
N ARG A 126 -14.85 12.53 -19.37
CA ARG A 126 -14.17 12.29 -18.08
C ARG A 126 -15.08 11.55 -17.10
N GLU A 127 -16.35 11.94 -16.97
CA GLU A 127 -17.33 11.28 -16.11
C GLU A 127 -17.69 9.86 -16.63
N ALA A 128 -17.72 9.65 -17.94
CA ALA A 128 -18.04 8.35 -18.53
C ALA A 128 -17.05 7.23 -18.15
N CYS A 129 -15.87 7.56 -17.65
CA CYS A 129 -14.90 6.56 -17.18
C CYS A 129 -15.23 6.02 -15.76
N ASN A 130 -16.07 6.70 -14.96
CA ASN A 130 -16.38 6.32 -13.57
C ASN A 130 -16.82 4.85 -13.47
N ARG A 131 -17.65 4.38 -14.39
CA ARG A 131 -18.13 2.98 -14.41
C ARG A 131 -17.01 1.92 -14.38
N TYR A 132 -15.83 2.24 -14.89
CA TYR A 132 -14.70 1.31 -14.88
C TYR A 132 -14.03 1.28 -13.51
N TYR A 133 -13.93 2.43 -12.86
CA TYR A 133 -13.37 2.54 -11.51
C TYR A 133 -14.33 1.96 -10.46
N ASP A 134 -15.65 2.14 -10.65
CA ASP A 134 -16.67 1.60 -9.75
C ASP A 134 -16.70 0.06 -9.79
N ALA A 135 -16.49 -0.54 -10.97
CA ALA A 135 -16.46 -1.99 -11.13
C ALA A 135 -15.11 -2.64 -10.74
N LEU A 136 -14.04 -1.87 -10.68
CA LEU A 136 -12.68 -2.41 -10.54
C LEU A 136 -12.43 -3.13 -9.21
N PRO A 137 -12.90 -2.64 -8.03
CA PRO A 137 -12.67 -3.32 -6.76
C PRO A 137 -13.16 -4.77 -6.76
N GLU A 138 -14.37 -5.04 -7.25
CA GLU A 138 -14.93 -6.39 -7.35
C GLU A 138 -14.11 -7.29 -8.28
N ILE A 139 -13.55 -6.72 -9.36
CA ILE A 139 -12.65 -7.46 -10.26
C ILE A 139 -11.36 -7.82 -9.56
N VAL A 140 -10.78 -6.89 -8.77
CA VAL A 140 -9.57 -7.15 -7.99
C VAL A 140 -9.82 -8.21 -6.92
N GLU A 141 -10.90 -8.08 -6.14
CA GLU A 141 -11.31 -9.09 -5.15
C GLU A 141 -11.49 -10.48 -5.79
N LYS A 142 -12.13 -10.55 -6.95
CA LYS A 142 -12.29 -11.80 -7.72
C LYS A 142 -10.94 -12.46 -8.01
N TYR A 143 -9.95 -11.70 -8.47
CA TYR A 143 -8.64 -12.25 -8.79
C TYR A 143 -7.79 -12.54 -7.56
N MET A 144 -7.90 -11.72 -6.49
CA MET A 144 -7.35 -12.05 -5.18
C MET A 144 -7.93 -13.38 -4.66
N GLY A 145 -9.26 -13.57 -4.79
CA GLY A 145 -9.92 -14.84 -4.42
C GLY A 145 -9.38 -16.04 -5.18
N LYS A 146 -9.14 -15.93 -6.49
CA LYS A 146 -8.53 -17.01 -7.28
C LYS A 146 -7.08 -17.33 -6.85
N VAL A 147 -6.30 -16.30 -6.54
CA VAL A 147 -4.95 -16.46 -6.00
C VAL A 147 -4.99 -17.13 -4.63
N ASN A 148 -5.88 -16.68 -3.75
CA ASN A 148 -6.09 -17.28 -2.42
C ASN A 148 -6.45 -18.78 -2.51
N GLU A 149 -7.33 -19.14 -3.43
CA GLU A 149 -7.74 -20.54 -3.65
C GLU A 149 -6.56 -21.42 -4.08
N LYS A 150 -5.70 -20.90 -4.97
CA LYS A 150 -4.56 -21.66 -5.50
C LYS A 150 -3.38 -21.76 -4.52
N LEU A 151 -3.09 -20.69 -3.79
CA LEU A 151 -1.90 -20.60 -2.94
C LEU A 151 -2.18 -20.76 -1.44
N GLY A 152 -3.46 -20.81 -1.04
CA GLY A 152 -3.85 -20.87 0.38
C GLY A 152 -3.58 -19.56 1.13
N THR A 153 -3.58 -18.44 0.43
CA THR A 153 -3.42 -17.09 0.97
C THR A 153 -4.77 -16.45 1.38
N ASN A 154 -4.75 -15.22 1.86
CA ASN A 154 -5.96 -14.51 2.28
C ASN A 154 -5.96 -13.03 1.82
N TYR A 155 -5.45 -12.75 0.63
CA TYR A 155 -5.43 -11.41 0.07
C TYR A 155 -6.84 -10.81 -0.04
N ASP A 156 -6.97 -9.56 0.40
CA ASP A 156 -8.16 -8.72 0.27
C ASP A 156 -7.71 -7.29 -0.02
N LEU A 157 -8.63 -6.38 -0.36
CA LEU A 157 -8.33 -4.97 -0.63
C LEU A 157 -7.68 -4.28 0.58
N PHE A 158 -8.13 -4.66 1.78
CA PHE A 158 -7.59 -4.26 3.08
C PHE A 158 -7.52 -5.50 3.97
N ASN A 159 -6.31 -5.92 4.32
CA ASN A 159 -6.14 -7.06 5.22
C ASN A 159 -5.95 -6.61 6.66
N TYR A 160 -6.81 -7.10 7.55
CA TYR A 160 -6.61 -6.93 8.97
C TYR A 160 -5.70 -8.03 9.54
N TYR A 161 -4.79 -7.64 10.45
CA TYR A 161 -3.93 -8.52 11.21
C TYR A 161 -3.88 -8.10 12.68
N GLY A 162 -3.96 -9.02 13.62
CA GLY A 162 -3.82 -8.77 15.06
C GLY A 162 -5.00 -9.24 15.91
N ALA A 163 -5.17 -8.64 17.09
CA ALA A 163 -6.21 -9.03 18.02
C ALA A 163 -7.62 -8.73 17.45
N PRO A 164 -8.57 -9.68 17.50
CA PRO A 164 -9.93 -9.47 16.97
C PRO A 164 -10.71 -8.38 17.72
N ASP A 165 -10.29 -8.06 18.92
CA ASP A 165 -10.84 -7.01 19.78
C ASP A 165 -9.84 -5.87 20.04
N ALA A 166 -9.00 -5.56 19.05
CA ALA A 166 -8.02 -4.49 19.13
C ALA A 166 -8.69 -3.14 19.42
N ASP A 167 -8.10 -2.37 20.32
CA ASP A 167 -8.52 -1.00 20.63
C ASP A 167 -7.68 0.08 19.91
N ARG A 168 -6.51 -0.32 19.41
CA ARG A 168 -5.54 0.50 18.67
C ARG A 168 -5.08 -0.22 17.42
N VAL A 169 -5.11 0.48 16.29
CA VAL A 169 -4.75 -0.09 14.98
C VAL A 169 -3.81 0.84 14.25
N LEU A 170 -2.80 0.27 13.60
CA LEU A 170 -2.01 0.95 12.57
C LEU A 170 -2.67 0.71 11.20
N ILE A 171 -2.59 1.70 10.31
CA ILE A 171 -2.92 1.54 8.88
C ILE A 171 -1.69 1.92 8.09
N ALA A 172 -1.20 1.02 7.26
CA ALA A 172 0.00 1.21 6.49
C ALA A 172 -0.02 0.41 5.18
N MET A 173 0.96 0.66 4.32
CA MET A 173 1.24 -0.14 3.12
C MET A 173 2.76 -0.24 2.89
N GLY A 174 3.18 -1.27 2.15
CA GLY A 174 4.59 -1.54 1.89
C GLY A 174 5.28 -2.33 3.01
N SER A 175 6.60 -2.34 2.99
CA SER A 175 7.46 -3.22 3.78
C SER A 175 7.37 -3.05 5.29
N ILE A 176 6.87 -1.92 5.79
CA ILE A 176 6.64 -1.73 7.24
C ILE A 176 5.62 -2.72 7.80
N CYS A 177 4.73 -3.26 6.96
CA CYS A 177 3.68 -4.15 7.42
C CYS A 177 4.25 -5.44 8.02
N ASP A 178 5.31 -6.02 7.44
CA ASP A 178 5.95 -7.24 7.99
C ASP A 178 6.58 -6.96 9.37
N VAL A 179 7.26 -5.83 9.52
CA VAL A 179 7.82 -5.41 10.82
C VAL A 179 6.71 -5.17 11.84
N ALA A 180 5.60 -4.60 11.41
CA ALA A 180 4.46 -4.33 12.29
C ALA A 180 3.78 -5.62 12.77
N GLU A 181 3.70 -6.66 11.93
CA GLU A 181 3.14 -7.96 12.32
C GLU A 181 3.95 -8.60 13.45
N GLU A 182 5.28 -8.63 13.36
CA GLU A 182 6.17 -9.15 14.40
C GLU A 182 5.98 -8.40 15.75
N VAL A 183 5.87 -7.07 15.68
CA VAL A 183 5.64 -6.25 16.89
C VAL A 183 4.25 -6.52 17.48
N ILE A 184 3.22 -6.63 16.63
CA ILE A 184 1.84 -6.90 17.04
C ILE A 184 1.73 -8.26 17.73
N ASP A 185 2.39 -9.29 17.19
CA ASP A 185 2.43 -10.60 17.80
C ASP A 185 3.04 -10.57 19.21
N TYR A 186 4.18 -9.87 19.34
CA TYR A 186 4.82 -9.69 20.63
C TYR A 186 3.92 -8.94 21.63
N MET A 187 3.31 -7.82 21.19
CA MET A 187 2.45 -7.00 22.05
C MET A 187 1.19 -7.76 22.48
N ASN A 188 0.54 -8.44 21.54
CA ASN A 188 -0.67 -9.23 21.85
C ASN A 188 -0.36 -10.43 22.75
N ALA A 189 0.79 -11.08 22.56
CA ALA A 189 1.26 -12.12 23.50
C ALA A 189 1.54 -11.59 24.90
N SER A 190 1.87 -10.29 25.03
CA SER A 190 2.05 -9.60 26.32
C SER A 190 0.75 -9.05 26.92
N GLY A 191 -0.40 -9.30 26.27
CA GLY A 191 -1.73 -8.91 26.78
C GLY A 191 -2.26 -7.56 26.25
N GLU A 192 -1.57 -6.94 25.33
CA GLU A 192 -2.07 -5.77 24.59
C GLU A 192 -3.14 -6.19 23.56
N LYS A 193 -3.88 -5.21 23.04
CA LYS A 193 -4.92 -5.44 22.02
C LYS A 193 -4.70 -4.50 20.86
N VAL A 194 -3.78 -4.89 20.00
CA VAL A 194 -3.34 -4.07 18.86
C VAL A 194 -3.49 -4.83 17.55
N GLY A 195 -3.56 -4.06 16.45
CA GLY A 195 -3.68 -4.61 15.12
C GLY A 195 -3.15 -3.69 14.04
N LEU A 196 -3.13 -4.21 12.83
CA LEU A 196 -2.71 -3.56 11.59
C LEU A 196 -3.77 -3.75 10.52
N ILE A 197 -4.01 -2.72 9.72
CA ILE A 197 -4.67 -2.86 8.41
C ILE A 197 -3.64 -2.61 7.34
N LYS A 198 -3.37 -3.62 6.52
CA LYS A 198 -2.54 -3.54 5.33
C LYS A 198 -3.39 -3.05 4.17
N VAL A 199 -3.05 -1.89 3.60
CA VAL A 199 -3.72 -1.36 2.41
C VAL A 199 -3.06 -1.98 1.19
N ARG A 200 -3.83 -2.77 0.42
CA ARG A 200 -3.37 -3.39 -0.82
C ARG A 200 -3.88 -2.65 -2.05
N LEU A 201 -5.18 -2.44 -2.18
CA LEU A 201 -5.72 -1.59 -3.23
C LEU A 201 -5.81 -0.14 -2.74
N TYR A 202 -4.80 0.67 -3.10
CA TYR A 202 -4.77 2.08 -2.73
C TYR A 202 -5.62 2.96 -3.68
N ARG A 203 -5.74 2.59 -4.96
CA ARG A 203 -6.62 3.24 -5.93
C ARG A 203 -7.32 2.19 -6.84
N PRO A 204 -8.66 2.28 -7.01
CA PRO A 204 -9.57 3.18 -6.30
C PRO A 204 -9.65 2.86 -4.80
N PHE A 205 -9.80 3.89 -3.96
CA PHE A 205 -9.88 3.71 -2.50
C PHE A 205 -11.33 3.39 -2.10
N VAL A 206 -11.55 2.22 -1.51
CA VAL A 206 -12.89 1.69 -1.21
C VAL A 206 -13.22 1.92 0.27
N ALA A 207 -13.84 3.07 0.59
CA ALA A 207 -14.11 3.49 1.96
C ALA A 207 -14.88 2.45 2.78
N LYS A 208 -15.91 1.82 2.20
CA LYS A 208 -16.71 0.79 2.91
C LYS A 208 -15.87 -0.42 3.29
N LYS A 209 -15.01 -0.91 2.40
CA LYS A 209 -14.13 -2.06 2.65
C LYS A 209 -13.08 -1.76 3.71
N LEU A 210 -12.54 -0.53 3.73
CA LEU A 210 -11.69 -0.11 4.83
C LEU A 210 -12.42 -0.17 6.17
N VAL A 211 -13.63 0.39 6.23
CA VAL A 211 -14.42 0.42 7.47
C VAL A 211 -14.82 -0.99 7.92
N GLU A 212 -15.15 -1.88 6.99
CA GLU A 212 -15.45 -3.29 7.28
C GLU A 212 -14.25 -4.04 7.87
N ALA A 213 -13.01 -3.66 7.47
CA ALA A 213 -11.78 -4.25 8.00
C ALA A 213 -11.41 -3.74 9.41
N ILE A 214 -12.01 -2.66 9.91
CA ILE A 214 -11.72 -2.10 11.23
C ILE A 214 -12.51 -2.88 12.29
N PRO A 215 -11.86 -3.52 13.29
CA PRO A 215 -12.56 -4.10 14.42
C PRO A 215 -13.45 -3.10 15.15
N ALA A 216 -14.66 -3.51 15.52
CA ALA A 216 -15.64 -2.63 16.17
C ALA A 216 -15.19 -2.06 17.54
N SER A 217 -14.18 -2.66 18.15
CA SER A 217 -13.55 -2.23 19.40
C SER A 217 -12.57 -1.08 19.26
N VAL A 218 -12.15 -0.76 18.05
CA VAL A 218 -11.10 0.25 17.76
C VAL A 218 -11.54 1.64 18.20
N LYS A 219 -10.68 2.30 18.95
CA LYS A 219 -10.86 3.68 19.45
C LYS A 219 -9.86 4.65 18.88
N LYS A 220 -8.67 4.14 18.50
CA LYS A 220 -7.57 4.97 18.01
C LYS A 220 -6.89 4.31 16.82
N ILE A 221 -6.60 5.11 15.80
CA ILE A 221 -5.90 4.69 14.58
C ILE A 221 -4.71 5.62 14.37
N ALA A 222 -3.54 5.05 14.08
CA ALA A 222 -2.41 5.78 13.52
C ALA A 222 -2.20 5.34 12.06
N VAL A 223 -2.21 6.30 11.15
CA VAL A 223 -1.95 6.07 9.74
C VAL A 223 -0.50 6.41 9.45
N LEU A 224 0.25 5.45 8.92
CA LEU A 224 1.67 5.60 8.64
C LEU A 224 1.90 5.79 7.14
N ASP A 225 2.42 6.94 6.77
CA ASP A 225 2.77 7.30 5.40
C ASP A 225 4.30 7.32 5.21
N ARG A 226 4.80 6.60 4.20
CA ARG A 226 6.23 6.63 3.82
C ARG A 226 6.51 7.77 2.85
N THR A 227 6.04 8.95 3.19
CA THR A 227 6.22 10.17 2.41
C THR A 227 6.02 11.41 3.28
N LYS A 228 6.36 12.56 2.71
CA LYS A 228 5.98 13.86 3.23
C LYS A 228 5.41 14.68 2.07
N GLU A 229 4.15 15.12 2.18
CA GLU A 229 3.52 16.04 1.23
C GLU A 229 3.61 17.48 1.78
N PRO A 230 4.54 18.32 1.27
CA PRO A 230 4.72 19.68 1.78
C PRO A 230 3.47 20.54 1.57
N GLY A 231 3.01 21.20 2.64
CA GLY A 231 1.87 22.13 2.57
C GLY A 231 0.50 21.48 2.60
N ALA A 232 0.40 20.14 2.63
CA ALA A 232 -0.87 19.44 2.83
C ALA A 232 -1.28 19.43 4.32
N LEU A 233 -2.57 19.20 4.57
CA LEU A 233 -3.11 19.02 5.93
C LEU A 233 -2.69 17.68 6.55
N GLY A 234 -2.18 16.77 5.76
CA GLY A 234 -1.68 15.46 6.15
C GLY A 234 -1.16 14.72 4.93
N GLU A 235 -0.53 13.60 5.14
CA GLU A 235 -0.02 12.73 4.10
C GLU A 235 -1.16 12.00 3.36
N PRO A 236 -0.94 11.51 2.14
CA PRO A 236 -2.02 11.03 1.28
C PRO A 236 -2.86 9.89 1.86
N LEU A 237 -2.25 8.86 2.45
CA LEU A 237 -3.00 7.75 3.05
C LEU A 237 -3.81 8.21 4.26
N TYR A 238 -3.21 9.05 5.13
CA TYR A 238 -3.91 9.64 6.26
C TYR A 238 -5.17 10.40 5.82
N LEU A 239 -5.05 11.25 4.79
CA LEU A 239 -6.19 12.01 4.27
C LEU A 239 -7.28 11.09 3.69
N ASP A 240 -6.90 10.04 2.97
CA ASP A 240 -7.84 9.06 2.43
C ASP A 240 -8.58 8.30 3.54
N VAL A 241 -7.87 7.88 4.60
CA VAL A 241 -8.49 7.19 5.75
C VAL A 241 -9.47 8.11 6.48
N VAL A 242 -9.08 9.34 6.80
CA VAL A 242 -9.95 10.32 7.46
C VAL A 242 -11.20 10.58 6.61
N THR A 243 -11.02 10.76 5.30
CA THR A 243 -12.14 10.98 4.36
C THR A 243 -13.05 9.75 4.29
N ALA A 244 -12.48 8.54 4.25
CA ALA A 244 -13.25 7.29 4.21
C ALA A 244 -14.12 7.11 5.45
N LEU A 245 -13.57 7.32 6.64
CA LEU A 245 -14.32 7.24 7.90
C LEU A 245 -15.46 8.27 7.92
N ALA A 246 -15.17 9.52 7.55
CA ALA A 246 -16.18 10.58 7.49
C ALA A 246 -17.29 10.26 6.48
N SER A 247 -16.96 9.79 5.27
CA SER A 247 -17.92 9.46 4.22
C SER A 247 -18.82 8.27 4.57
N CYS A 248 -18.32 7.35 5.41
CA CYS A 248 -19.10 6.22 5.93
C CYS A 248 -19.84 6.55 7.25
N GLY A 249 -19.76 7.77 7.75
CA GLY A 249 -20.42 8.19 8.99
C GLY A 249 -19.81 7.59 10.25
N VAL A 250 -18.57 7.10 10.20
CA VAL A 250 -17.87 6.56 11.36
C VAL A 250 -17.41 7.71 12.25
N SER A 251 -17.75 7.65 13.53
CA SER A 251 -17.38 8.64 14.53
C SER A 251 -16.86 7.97 15.80
N GLY A 252 -16.18 8.73 16.65
CA GLY A 252 -15.67 8.24 17.93
C GLY A 252 -14.32 7.54 17.85
N ILE A 253 -13.72 7.41 16.67
CA ILE A 253 -12.35 6.93 16.49
C ILE A 253 -11.41 8.13 16.34
N LYS A 254 -10.37 8.20 17.18
CA LYS A 254 -9.32 9.20 17.04
C LYS A 254 -8.32 8.73 16.00
N VAL A 255 -8.12 9.51 14.95
CA VAL A 255 -7.14 9.20 13.87
C VAL A 255 -6.00 10.20 13.93
N ILE A 256 -4.77 9.70 13.91
CA ILE A 256 -3.54 10.49 13.85
C ILE A 256 -2.67 10.04 12.67
N GLY A 257 -1.87 10.95 12.13
CA GLY A 257 -0.92 10.68 11.06
C GLY A 257 0.51 10.51 11.57
N GLY A 258 1.29 9.68 10.89
CA GLY A 258 2.72 9.49 11.17
C GLY A 258 3.52 9.34 9.87
N ARG A 259 4.73 9.89 9.86
CA ARG A 259 5.68 9.80 8.75
C ARG A 259 6.87 8.94 9.14
N TYR A 260 7.30 8.08 8.22
CA TYR A 260 8.42 7.18 8.45
C TYR A 260 9.21 6.92 7.17
N GLY A 261 10.42 6.43 7.31
CA GLY A 261 11.16 5.70 6.27
C GLY A 261 11.55 6.50 5.03
N LEU A 262 11.48 7.85 5.04
CA LEU A 262 11.87 8.66 3.90
C LEU A 262 13.35 8.43 3.56
N GLY A 263 13.63 8.32 2.27
CA GLY A 263 14.99 8.08 1.80
C GLY A 263 15.58 6.77 2.33
N SER A 264 14.77 5.73 2.49
CA SER A 264 15.12 4.44 3.09
C SER A 264 15.67 4.53 4.51
N LYS A 265 15.28 5.57 5.29
CA LYS A 265 15.55 5.59 6.71
C LYS A 265 15.02 4.29 7.34
N ASP A 266 15.81 3.66 8.18
CA ASP A 266 15.42 2.42 8.85
C ASP A 266 14.13 2.60 9.67
N THR A 267 13.32 1.56 9.66
CA THR A 267 12.09 1.48 10.46
C THR A 267 12.12 0.14 11.22
N PRO A 268 12.94 0.06 12.27
CA PRO A 268 13.06 -1.15 13.10
C PRO A 268 11.81 -1.35 13.97
N PRO A 269 11.68 -2.49 14.66
CA PRO A 269 10.59 -2.73 15.62
C PRO A 269 10.41 -1.60 16.63
N SER A 270 11.48 -0.94 17.10
CA SER A 270 11.41 0.22 18.01
C SER A 270 10.55 1.36 17.47
N SER A 271 10.56 1.61 16.17
CA SER A 271 9.70 2.61 15.53
C SER A 271 8.22 2.23 15.64
N VAL A 272 7.88 0.97 15.43
CA VAL A 272 6.50 0.46 15.54
C VAL A 272 6.02 0.49 16.99
N PHE A 273 6.86 0.07 17.95
CA PHE A 273 6.56 0.22 19.37
C PHE A 273 6.30 1.68 19.74
N ALA A 274 7.14 2.62 19.28
CA ALA A 274 6.98 4.05 19.55
C ALA A 274 5.64 4.57 18.98
N ALA A 275 5.21 4.11 17.80
CA ALA A 275 3.92 4.46 17.22
C ALA A 275 2.75 3.97 18.10
N PHE A 276 2.79 2.73 18.58
CA PHE A 276 1.76 2.20 19.47
C PHE A 276 1.79 2.85 20.86
N GLU A 277 2.96 3.15 21.44
CA GLU A 277 3.07 3.90 22.68
C GLU A 277 2.46 5.30 22.55
N ASN A 278 2.76 5.99 21.45
CA ASN A 278 2.14 7.29 21.16
C ASN A 278 0.61 7.16 21.06
N LEU A 279 0.14 6.15 20.34
CA LEU A 279 -1.29 5.92 20.15
C LEU A 279 -1.99 5.56 21.48
N ALA A 280 -1.29 4.94 22.43
CA ALA A 280 -1.78 4.63 23.77
C ALA A 280 -1.94 5.87 24.66
N ALA A 281 -1.16 6.92 24.43
CA ALA A 281 -1.19 8.13 25.24
C ALA A 281 -2.57 8.81 25.27
N ASP A 282 -2.89 9.52 26.34
CA ASP A 282 -4.14 10.29 26.46
C ASP A 282 -4.21 11.38 25.38
N GLU A 283 -3.10 12.06 25.16
CA GLU A 283 -2.92 13.07 24.11
C GLU A 283 -1.81 12.63 23.16
N PRO A 284 -2.09 11.75 22.19
CA PRO A 284 -1.09 11.31 21.24
C PRO A 284 -0.66 12.45 20.33
N LYS A 285 0.64 12.51 20.03
CA LYS A 285 1.22 13.46 19.09
C LYS A 285 0.71 13.11 17.67
N ASP A 286 0.10 14.08 17.01
CA ASP A 286 -0.37 13.95 15.63
C ASP A 286 0.70 14.43 14.65
N HIS A 287 0.65 13.92 13.41
CA HIS A 287 1.66 14.18 12.38
C HIS A 287 3.10 13.91 12.83
N PHE A 288 3.25 12.89 13.67
CA PHE A 288 4.54 12.51 14.23
C PHE A 288 5.52 11.98 13.18
N THR A 289 6.80 11.93 13.55
CA THR A 289 7.86 11.32 12.75
C THR A 289 8.55 10.19 13.51
N LEU A 290 8.98 9.16 12.77
CA LEU A 290 9.73 8.02 13.27
C LEU A 290 11.13 8.00 12.65
N GLY A 291 12.11 7.52 13.40
CA GLY A 291 13.48 7.28 12.92
C GLY A 291 14.37 8.51 12.86
N ILE A 292 13.92 9.68 13.28
CA ILE A 292 14.73 10.91 13.37
C ILE A 292 14.64 11.51 14.77
N VAL A 293 15.70 12.23 15.22
CA VAL A 293 15.79 12.78 16.58
C VAL A 293 15.97 14.29 16.61
N ASP A 294 16.48 14.88 15.55
CA ASP A 294 16.81 16.30 15.40
C ASP A 294 15.74 17.07 14.61
N ASP A 295 14.50 16.72 14.85
CA ASP A 295 13.33 17.28 14.21
C ASP A 295 13.07 18.70 14.71
N VAL A 296 13.24 19.70 13.83
CA VAL A 296 13.02 21.13 14.14
C VAL A 296 11.56 21.47 14.46
N THR A 297 10.62 20.59 14.13
CA THR A 297 9.19 20.77 14.39
C THR A 297 8.74 20.15 15.71
N GLY A 298 9.60 19.38 16.38
CA GLY A 298 9.30 18.71 17.63
C GLY A 298 8.28 17.57 17.52
N LEU A 299 8.13 16.99 16.33
CA LEU A 299 7.15 15.94 16.04
C LEU A 299 7.71 14.53 16.17
N SER A 300 9.02 14.37 16.32
CA SER A 300 9.67 13.07 16.50
C SER A 300 9.16 12.34 17.74
N LEU A 301 8.96 11.04 17.61
CA LEU A 301 8.72 10.16 18.73
C LEU A 301 10.05 9.62 19.26
N PRO A 302 10.22 9.51 20.58
CA PRO A 302 11.39 8.84 21.15
C PRO A 302 11.29 7.35 20.85
N GLU A 303 12.33 6.79 20.27
CA GLU A 303 12.49 5.34 20.12
C GLU A 303 13.36 4.82 21.26
N LYS A 304 12.86 3.81 21.95
CA LYS A 304 13.53 3.17 23.08
C LYS A 304 14.10 1.83 22.65
N ASP A 305 14.98 1.28 23.46
CA ASP A 305 15.36 -0.12 23.36
C ASP A 305 14.08 -0.97 23.43
N CYS A 306 13.89 -1.84 22.46
CA CYS A 306 12.72 -2.71 22.35
C CYS A 306 13.12 -4.17 22.53
N PRO A 307 12.17 -5.04 22.89
CA PRO A 307 12.39 -6.47 22.89
C PRO A 307 12.81 -6.99 21.51
N ASP A 308 13.55 -8.12 21.50
CA ASP A 308 13.82 -8.85 20.28
C ASP A 308 12.52 -9.53 19.81
N THR A 309 12.03 -9.11 18.65
CA THR A 309 10.83 -9.68 18.01
C THR A 309 11.18 -10.64 16.88
N ALA A 310 12.46 -10.90 16.64
CA ALA A 310 12.89 -11.79 15.54
C ALA A 310 12.36 -13.21 15.75
N PRO A 311 11.85 -13.87 14.69
CA PRO A 311 11.40 -15.26 14.76
C PRO A 311 12.50 -16.20 15.24
N ALA A 312 12.10 -17.29 15.90
CA ALA A 312 13.03 -18.31 16.38
C ALA A 312 13.86 -18.90 15.23
N GLY A 313 15.18 -18.96 15.40
CA GLY A 313 16.12 -19.44 14.39
C GLY A 313 16.68 -18.33 13.49
N THR A 314 16.30 -17.09 13.68
CA THR A 314 16.94 -15.94 12.99
C THR A 314 18.43 -15.86 13.33
N ILE A 315 19.27 -15.69 12.30
CA ILE A 315 20.71 -15.48 12.45
C ILE A 315 21.02 -14.02 12.08
N ALA A 316 21.33 -13.20 13.07
CA ALA A 316 21.71 -11.82 12.86
C ALA A 316 23.20 -11.75 12.46
N CYS A 317 23.48 -11.09 11.33
CA CYS A 317 24.84 -10.85 10.84
C CYS A 317 25.08 -9.35 10.71
N LYS A 318 26.27 -8.90 11.13
CA LYS A 318 26.71 -7.52 10.92
C LYS A 318 27.93 -7.50 10.01
N PHE A 319 27.79 -6.81 8.87
CA PHE A 319 28.86 -6.62 7.90
C PHE A 319 29.43 -5.20 8.07
N TRP A 320 30.75 -5.12 8.07
CA TRP A 320 31.48 -3.85 8.15
C TRP A 320 32.21 -3.60 6.83
N GLY A 321 32.04 -2.40 6.27
CA GLY A 321 32.72 -1.95 5.07
C GLY A 321 33.28 -0.54 5.25
N LEU A 322 34.34 -0.19 4.52
CA LEU A 322 34.99 1.12 4.54
C LEU A 322 34.54 2.02 3.37
N GLY A 323 33.31 1.87 2.91
CA GLY A 323 32.78 2.55 1.73
C GLY A 323 33.21 1.85 0.42
N GLY A 324 32.33 1.74 -0.56
CA GLY A 324 32.59 1.13 -1.85
C GLY A 324 32.98 -0.36 -1.86
N ASP A 325 33.14 -0.98 -0.71
CA ASP A 325 33.54 -2.37 -0.56
C ASP A 325 32.36 -3.29 -0.85
N GLY A 326 32.33 -3.91 -2.03
CA GLY A 326 31.36 -4.94 -2.36
C GLY A 326 29.95 -4.42 -2.76
N THR A 327 29.84 -3.19 -3.20
CA THR A 327 28.60 -2.65 -3.77
C THR A 327 28.47 -2.90 -5.27
#